data_c20c70ab4b0ea40fcf2f9252b717c1bd
#
_entry.id   c20c70ab4b0ea40fcf2f9252b717c1bd
#
_cell.length_a   1.000
_cell.length_b   1.000
_cell.length_c   1.000
_cell.angle_alpha   90.00
_cell.angle_beta   90.00
_cell.angle_gamma   90.00
#
_symmetry.space_group_name_H-M   'P 1'
#
loop_
_entity.id
_entity.type
_entity.pdbx_description
1 polymer ?
#
loop_
_entity_poly.entity_id
_entity_poly.type
_entity_poly.pdbx_seq_one_letter_code
_entity_poly.pdbx_strand_id
1 'polypeptide(L)'
;MAITGTVTEWNEHKGYGYISVNEQPIKIVFHISDFSGHSMRPQVSENVVFSLTKDPNGNLRAIDIKRPIVFNFPIALSIWFASMVVGSIYVLNYPVIVIDYLVLISGFTYLLYAVDKSISAREDWQVPEVLFHLFCLAGGWPGAILAQSFLRYKPTSASYTPVFWTMLVANITLFAWSLTGEGKEKLSSIT
;
A
#
# COMPACT_ATOMS: atom_id res chain seq x y z
N MET A 1 -25.65 -8.55 -6.12
CA MET A 1 -24.83 -8.03 -7.23
C MET A 1 -23.91 -6.97 -6.65
N ALA A 2 -22.60 -7.12 -6.80
CA ALA A 2 -21.64 -6.16 -6.25
C ALA A 2 -21.56 -4.94 -7.17
N ILE A 3 -21.71 -3.75 -6.62
CA ILE A 3 -21.69 -2.48 -7.35
C ILE A 3 -20.50 -1.66 -6.85
N THR A 4 -19.81 -1.01 -7.77
CA THR A 4 -18.69 -0.12 -7.43
C THR A 4 -19.19 1.33 -7.35
N GLY A 5 -18.74 2.06 -6.34
CA GLY A 5 -19.05 3.48 -6.17
C GLY A 5 -17.96 4.20 -5.39
N THR A 6 -18.13 5.51 -5.26
CA THR A 6 -17.21 6.39 -4.55
C THR A 6 -17.92 7.08 -3.39
N VAL A 7 -17.30 7.11 -2.21
CA VAL A 7 -17.80 7.85 -1.06
C VAL A 7 -17.73 9.34 -1.35
N THR A 8 -18.87 10.02 -1.38
CA THR A 8 -18.96 11.45 -1.69
C THR A 8 -19.03 12.32 -0.46
N GLU A 9 -19.70 11.83 0.57
CA GLU A 9 -19.90 12.57 1.83
C GLU A 9 -19.78 11.61 3.01
N TRP A 10 -19.18 12.09 4.11
CA TRP A 10 -19.09 11.37 5.36
C TRP A 10 -19.33 12.31 6.53
N ASN A 11 -20.26 11.93 7.42
CA ASN A 11 -20.55 12.64 8.66
C ASN A 11 -20.11 11.79 9.85
N GLU A 12 -19.03 12.19 10.50
CA GLU A 12 -18.43 11.45 11.62
C GLU A 12 -19.31 11.40 12.86
N HIS A 13 -20.00 12.51 13.17
CA HIS A 13 -20.84 12.61 14.37
C HIS A 13 -22.10 11.75 14.27
N LYS A 14 -22.61 11.56 13.07
CA LYS A 14 -23.85 10.81 12.83
C LYS A 14 -23.60 9.38 12.35
N GLY A 15 -22.34 9.04 12.00
CA GLY A 15 -21.95 7.71 11.57
C GLY A 15 -22.54 7.28 10.21
N TYR A 16 -23.01 8.21 9.37
CA TYR A 16 -23.52 7.91 8.04
C TYR A 16 -22.85 8.73 6.95
N GLY A 17 -22.93 8.24 5.73
CA GLY A 17 -22.40 8.92 4.54
C GLY A 17 -23.17 8.56 3.28
N TYR A 18 -22.69 9.07 2.14
CA TYR A 18 -23.27 8.82 0.85
C TYR A 18 -22.23 8.26 -0.11
N ILE A 19 -22.67 7.28 -0.91
CA ILE A 19 -21.89 6.70 -2.03
C ILE A 19 -22.59 7.10 -3.31
N SER A 20 -21.82 7.62 -4.29
CA SER A 20 -22.29 7.76 -5.65
C SER A 20 -21.88 6.54 -6.47
N VAL A 21 -22.76 6.05 -7.31
CA VAL A 21 -22.45 5.04 -8.33
C VAL A 21 -21.81 5.75 -9.51
N ASN A 22 -20.74 5.17 -10.07
CA ASN A 22 -20.02 5.75 -11.20
C ASN A 22 -21.01 6.21 -12.30
N GLU A 23 -20.91 7.49 -12.66
CA GLU A 23 -21.67 8.17 -13.74
C GLU A 23 -23.17 8.42 -13.51
N GLN A 24 -23.74 8.07 -12.37
CA GLN A 24 -25.14 8.42 -12.08
C GLN A 24 -25.25 9.36 -10.88
N PRO A 25 -26.15 10.38 -10.91
CA PRO A 25 -26.30 11.33 -9.81
C PRO A 25 -27.07 10.74 -8.60
N ILE A 26 -27.06 9.42 -8.45
CA ILE A 26 -27.76 8.73 -7.38
C ILE A 26 -26.86 8.64 -6.16
N LYS A 27 -27.22 9.32 -5.07
CA LYS A 27 -26.57 9.20 -3.77
C LYS A 27 -27.24 8.09 -2.97
N ILE A 28 -26.49 7.08 -2.59
CA ILE A 28 -26.94 5.93 -1.80
C ILE A 28 -26.43 6.10 -0.39
N VAL A 29 -27.32 6.06 0.59
CA VAL A 29 -26.98 6.20 1.99
C VAL A 29 -26.31 4.92 2.52
N PHE A 30 -25.33 5.06 3.39
CA PHE A 30 -24.73 3.97 4.16
C PHE A 30 -24.47 4.40 5.61
N HIS A 31 -24.35 3.41 6.49
CA HIS A 31 -23.96 3.61 7.88
C HIS A 31 -22.60 2.93 8.12
N ILE A 32 -21.84 3.37 9.12
CA ILE A 32 -20.50 2.82 9.42
C ILE A 32 -20.55 1.31 9.73
N SER A 33 -21.66 0.82 10.29
CA SER A 33 -21.87 -0.60 10.54
C SER A 33 -22.01 -1.46 9.28
N ASP A 34 -22.25 -0.85 8.14
CA ASP A 34 -22.42 -1.54 6.85
C ASP A 34 -21.06 -1.84 6.18
N PHE A 35 -19.96 -1.35 6.76
CA PHE A 35 -18.61 -1.71 6.33
C PHE A 35 -18.20 -3.08 6.87
N SER A 36 -17.84 -3.97 5.95
CA SER A 36 -17.28 -5.29 6.28
C SER A 36 -15.78 -5.17 6.56
N GLY A 37 -15.35 -5.56 7.76
CA GLY A 37 -13.95 -5.56 8.19
C GLY A 37 -13.65 -4.53 9.28
N HIS A 38 -12.50 -4.71 9.97
CA HIS A 38 -12.09 -3.87 11.10
C HIS A 38 -11.95 -2.40 10.66
N SER A 39 -12.78 -1.63 11.26
CA SER A 39 -13.11 -0.23 11.14
C SER A 39 -11.94 0.73 10.91
N MET A 40 -11.62 1.02 9.67
CA MET A 40 -11.10 2.34 9.33
C MET A 40 -12.28 3.23 8.92
N ARG A 41 -12.32 4.46 9.45
CA ARG A 41 -13.33 5.46 9.10
C ARG A 41 -13.38 5.66 7.59
N PRO A 42 -14.59 5.76 6.98
CA PRO A 42 -14.72 6.05 5.56
C PRO A 42 -14.05 7.40 5.22
N GLN A 43 -13.42 7.47 4.05
CA GLN A 43 -12.83 8.71 3.56
C GLN A 43 -13.59 9.19 2.32
N VAL A 44 -13.79 10.49 2.22
CA VAL A 44 -14.35 11.11 1.00
C VAL A 44 -13.42 10.83 -0.19
N SER A 45 -14.00 10.54 -1.35
CA SER A 45 -13.33 10.09 -2.57
C SER A 45 -12.74 8.67 -2.51
N GLU A 46 -13.18 7.86 -1.55
CA GLU A 46 -12.80 6.46 -1.45
C GLU A 46 -13.64 5.59 -2.37
N ASN A 47 -12.99 4.72 -3.17
CA ASN A 47 -13.69 3.72 -3.96
C ASN A 47 -14.08 2.52 -3.08
N VAL A 48 -15.32 2.08 -3.22
CA VAL A 48 -15.89 0.97 -2.47
C VAL A 48 -16.71 0.05 -3.37
N VAL A 49 -16.79 -1.21 -2.98
CA VAL A 49 -17.70 -2.20 -3.59
C VAL A 49 -18.74 -2.53 -2.54
N PHE A 50 -20.00 -2.52 -2.91
CA PHE A 50 -21.12 -2.72 -1.99
C PHE A 50 -22.28 -3.45 -2.65
N SER A 51 -23.21 -3.91 -1.84
CA SER A 51 -24.48 -4.48 -2.26
C SER A 51 -25.63 -3.53 -1.94
N LEU A 52 -26.65 -3.48 -2.79
CA LEU A 52 -27.83 -2.67 -2.57
C LEU A 52 -28.90 -3.45 -1.83
N THR A 53 -29.52 -2.79 -0.86
CA THR A 53 -30.75 -3.23 -0.20
C THR A 53 -31.75 -2.08 -0.14
N LYS A 54 -33.00 -2.41 0.19
CA LYS A 54 -34.01 -1.38 0.47
C LYS A 54 -34.23 -1.30 1.97
N ASP A 55 -34.20 -0.09 2.49
CA ASP A 55 -34.57 0.22 3.86
C ASP A 55 -36.08 -0.01 4.08
N PRO A 56 -36.58 -0.20 5.30
CA PRO A 56 -38.04 -0.31 5.60
C PRO A 56 -38.87 0.80 4.97
N ASN A 57 -38.30 1.97 4.73
CA ASN A 57 -38.94 3.10 4.08
C ASN A 57 -38.89 3.06 2.53
N GLY A 58 -38.33 2.00 1.94
CA GLY A 58 -38.21 1.82 0.49
C GLY A 58 -37.00 2.53 -0.15
N ASN A 59 -36.18 3.25 0.62
CA ASN A 59 -34.99 3.93 0.11
C ASN A 59 -33.84 2.95 -0.15
N LEU A 60 -33.00 3.26 -1.13
CA LEU A 60 -31.80 2.48 -1.42
C LEU A 60 -30.73 2.72 -0.32
N ARG A 61 -30.21 1.62 0.22
CA ARG A 61 -29.11 1.61 1.19
C ARG A 61 -28.01 0.69 0.73
N ALA A 62 -26.74 1.12 0.90
CA ALA A 62 -25.58 0.29 0.66
C ALA A 62 -25.28 -0.56 1.91
N ILE A 63 -25.06 -1.86 1.69
CA ILE A 63 -24.66 -2.83 2.71
C ILE A 63 -23.47 -3.65 2.23
N ASP A 64 -22.80 -4.37 3.14
CA ASP A 64 -21.63 -5.22 2.87
C ASP A 64 -20.55 -4.45 2.08
N ILE A 65 -20.26 -3.23 2.56
CA ILE A 65 -19.34 -2.32 1.89
C ILE A 65 -17.92 -2.82 2.11
N LYS A 66 -17.26 -3.14 1.01
CA LYS A 66 -15.88 -3.63 0.98
C LYS A 66 -15.00 -2.66 0.22
N ARG A 67 -13.77 -2.55 0.67
CA ARG A 67 -12.73 -1.82 -0.03
C ARG A 67 -12.10 -2.74 -1.06
N PRO A 68 -12.16 -2.40 -2.37
CA PRO A 68 -11.48 -3.21 -3.35
C PRO A 68 -9.98 -3.22 -3.07
N ILE A 69 -9.36 -4.40 -3.15
CA ILE A 69 -7.90 -4.48 -3.21
C ILE A 69 -7.51 -3.93 -4.57
N VAL A 70 -6.98 -2.71 -4.59
CA VAL A 70 -6.50 -2.12 -5.85
C VAL A 70 -5.17 -2.77 -6.19
N PHE A 71 -5.20 -3.75 -7.09
CA PHE A 71 -4.00 -4.26 -7.72
C PHE A 71 -3.47 -3.17 -8.65
N ASN A 72 -2.53 -2.40 -8.16
CA ASN A 72 -1.95 -1.27 -8.88
C ASN A 72 -0.52 -1.59 -9.35
N PHE A 73 -0.01 -0.79 -10.28
CA PHE A 73 1.34 -0.94 -10.84
C PHE A 73 2.45 -1.14 -9.79
N PRO A 74 2.49 -0.41 -8.66
CA PRO A 74 3.50 -0.62 -7.62
C PRO A 74 3.48 -2.04 -7.01
N ILE A 75 2.29 -2.60 -6.76
CA ILE A 75 2.16 -3.99 -6.24
C ILE A 75 2.65 -4.99 -7.29
N ALA A 76 2.25 -4.82 -8.56
CA ALA A 76 2.73 -5.66 -9.65
C ALA A 76 4.26 -5.63 -9.78
N LEU A 77 4.86 -4.44 -9.65
CA LEU A 77 6.31 -4.25 -9.67
C LEU A 77 6.99 -4.99 -8.49
N SER A 78 6.40 -4.95 -7.29
CA SER A 78 6.93 -5.66 -6.11
C SER A 78 6.92 -7.18 -6.32
N ILE A 79 5.84 -7.72 -6.89
CA ILE A 79 5.73 -9.15 -7.20
C ILE A 79 6.73 -9.54 -8.29
N TRP A 80 6.86 -8.73 -9.33
CA TRP A 80 7.84 -8.94 -10.38
C TRP A 80 9.27 -8.99 -9.83
N PHE A 81 9.63 -8.03 -8.99
CA PHE A 81 10.94 -7.99 -8.34
C PHE A 81 11.19 -9.22 -7.46
N ALA A 82 10.22 -9.60 -6.63
CA ALA A 82 10.33 -10.81 -5.80
C ALA A 82 10.55 -12.07 -6.66
N SER A 83 9.83 -12.18 -7.78
CA SER A 83 10.01 -13.28 -8.74
C SER A 83 11.40 -13.27 -9.38
N MET A 84 11.93 -12.09 -9.69
CA MET A 84 13.29 -11.93 -10.22
C MET A 84 14.36 -12.33 -9.22
N VAL A 85 14.20 -11.97 -7.93
CA VAL A 85 15.11 -12.39 -6.85
C VAL A 85 15.10 -13.90 -6.67
N VAL A 86 13.91 -14.52 -6.61
CA VAL A 86 13.78 -15.98 -6.52
C VAL A 86 14.41 -16.66 -7.74
N GLY A 87 14.12 -16.16 -8.95
CA GLY A 87 14.71 -16.69 -10.19
C GLY A 87 16.23 -16.59 -10.21
N SER A 88 16.81 -15.53 -9.66
CA SER A 88 18.28 -15.36 -9.62
C SER A 88 18.97 -16.44 -8.76
N ILE A 89 18.32 -16.92 -7.72
CA ILE A 89 18.85 -17.99 -6.88
C ILE A 89 18.91 -19.31 -7.67
N TYR A 90 17.83 -19.66 -8.37
CA TYR A 90 17.79 -20.92 -9.12
C TYR A 90 18.64 -20.91 -10.40
N VAL A 91 18.67 -19.78 -11.11
CA VAL A 91 19.34 -19.69 -12.43
C VAL A 91 20.80 -19.27 -12.29
N LEU A 92 21.11 -18.34 -11.37
CA LEU A 92 22.44 -17.74 -11.23
C LEU A 92 23.19 -18.22 -9.98
N ASN A 93 22.63 -19.17 -9.21
CA ASN A 93 23.17 -19.63 -7.91
C ASN A 93 23.46 -18.47 -6.96
N TYR A 94 22.54 -17.47 -6.93
CA TYR A 94 22.69 -16.32 -6.05
C TYR A 94 22.47 -16.73 -4.58
N PRO A 95 23.14 -16.13 -3.59
CA PRO A 95 23.03 -16.53 -2.20
C PRO A 95 21.60 -16.44 -1.66
N VAL A 96 21.10 -17.52 -1.06
CA VAL A 96 19.71 -17.58 -0.49
C VAL A 96 19.50 -16.54 0.61
N ILE A 97 20.54 -16.19 1.36
CA ILE A 97 20.49 -15.19 2.43
C ILE A 97 19.94 -13.84 1.99
N VAL A 98 20.00 -13.55 0.67
CA VAL A 98 19.44 -12.31 0.11
C VAL A 98 17.91 -12.28 0.24
N ILE A 99 17.22 -13.42 0.14
CA ILE A 99 15.77 -13.48 0.39
C ILE A 99 15.48 -13.11 1.85
N ASP A 100 16.19 -13.72 2.79
CA ASP A 100 15.99 -13.46 4.22
C ASP A 100 16.22 -11.98 4.52
N TYR A 101 17.28 -11.40 3.98
CA TYR A 101 17.56 -9.98 4.10
C TYR A 101 16.43 -9.11 3.54
N LEU A 102 15.96 -9.38 2.30
CA LEU A 102 14.90 -8.60 1.66
C LEU A 102 13.57 -8.73 2.38
N VAL A 103 13.23 -9.91 2.89
CA VAL A 103 12.02 -10.14 3.70
C VAL A 103 12.11 -9.36 5.00
N LEU A 104 13.23 -9.42 5.71
CA LEU A 104 13.43 -8.71 6.98
C LEU A 104 13.37 -7.19 6.78
N ILE A 105 14.10 -6.65 5.81
CA ILE A 105 14.14 -5.21 5.59
C ILE A 105 12.78 -4.68 5.08
N SER A 106 12.06 -5.45 4.25
CA SER A 106 10.72 -5.11 3.79
C SER A 106 9.71 -5.16 4.94
N GLY A 107 9.77 -6.18 5.80
CA GLY A 107 8.93 -6.29 6.99
C GLY A 107 9.17 -5.15 7.96
N PHE A 108 10.44 -4.82 8.21
CA PHE A 108 10.81 -3.68 9.08
C PHE A 108 10.31 -2.35 8.50
N THR A 109 10.46 -2.15 7.19
CA THR A 109 9.95 -0.96 6.50
C THR A 109 8.44 -0.86 6.64
N TYR A 110 7.70 -1.96 6.43
CA TYR A 110 6.26 -1.99 6.63
C TYR A 110 5.86 -1.58 8.05
N LEU A 111 6.54 -2.14 9.06
CA LEU A 111 6.30 -1.78 10.47
C LEU A 111 6.59 -0.31 10.75
N LEU A 112 7.64 0.26 10.17
CA LEU A 112 7.97 1.67 10.32
C LEU A 112 6.83 2.57 9.83
N TYR A 113 6.22 2.27 8.68
CA TYR A 113 5.03 2.98 8.18
C TYR A 113 3.81 2.78 9.09
N ALA A 114 3.61 1.58 9.63
CA ALA A 114 2.51 1.29 10.54
C ALA A 114 2.63 2.08 11.85
N VAL A 115 3.83 2.15 12.40
CA VAL A 115 4.15 2.92 13.60
C VAL A 115 3.95 4.41 13.36
N ASP A 116 4.51 4.95 12.27
CA ASP A 116 4.36 6.36 11.91
C ASP A 116 2.89 6.75 11.77
N LYS A 117 2.09 5.93 11.06
CA LYS A 117 0.66 6.15 10.92
C LYS A 117 -0.07 6.14 12.27
N SER A 118 0.32 5.24 13.17
CA SER A 118 -0.30 5.11 14.49
C SER A 118 0.02 6.28 15.41
N ILE A 119 1.25 6.78 15.34
CA ILE A 119 1.71 7.94 16.14
C ILE A 119 1.13 9.23 15.57
N SER A 120 1.21 9.46 14.28
CA SER A 120 0.65 10.65 13.60
C SER A 120 -0.85 10.82 13.81
N ALA A 121 -1.57 9.74 14.15
CA ALA A 121 -2.99 9.81 14.50
C ALA A 121 -3.26 10.28 15.93
N ARG A 122 -2.24 10.29 16.82
CA ARG A 122 -2.37 10.59 18.25
C ARG A 122 -1.58 11.81 18.69
N GLU A 123 -0.47 12.08 18.02
CA GLU A 123 0.50 13.10 18.37
C GLU A 123 0.94 13.87 17.12
N ASP A 124 1.41 15.10 17.29
CA ASP A 124 1.94 15.92 16.18
C ASP A 124 3.35 15.49 15.73
N TRP A 125 3.84 14.34 16.23
CA TRP A 125 5.16 13.82 15.86
C TRP A 125 5.06 12.84 14.69
N GLN A 126 6.00 12.93 13.76
CA GLN A 126 6.10 12.07 12.57
C GLN A 126 7.53 11.55 12.41
N VAL A 127 7.66 10.34 11.88
CA VAL A 127 8.97 9.80 11.54
C VAL A 127 9.57 10.62 10.40
N PRO A 128 10.86 11.02 10.49
CA PRO A 128 11.53 11.76 9.42
C PRO A 128 11.48 11.00 8.09
N GLU A 129 11.07 11.67 7.01
CA GLU A 129 10.93 11.07 5.66
C GLU A 129 12.23 10.43 5.16
N VAL A 130 13.38 10.96 5.60
CA VAL A 130 14.71 10.42 5.25
C VAL A 130 14.86 8.96 5.64
N LEU A 131 14.29 8.54 6.77
CA LEU A 131 14.34 7.13 7.21
C LEU A 131 13.61 6.21 6.23
N PHE A 132 12.42 6.59 5.77
CA PHE A 132 11.69 5.81 4.76
C PHE A 132 12.50 5.66 3.47
N HIS A 133 13.16 6.73 3.01
CA HIS A 133 14.00 6.69 1.81
C HIS A 133 15.24 5.82 1.99
N LEU A 134 15.90 5.86 3.15
CA LEU A 134 17.05 5.00 3.45
C LEU A 134 16.66 3.52 3.46
N PHE A 135 15.54 3.16 4.08
CA PHE A 135 15.05 1.79 4.07
C PHE A 135 14.63 1.34 2.67
N CYS A 136 14.05 2.22 1.86
CA CYS A 136 13.75 1.93 0.46
C CYS A 136 15.01 1.66 -0.35
N LEU A 137 16.06 2.48 -0.18
CA LEU A 137 17.35 2.29 -0.84
C LEU A 137 18.02 0.98 -0.41
N ALA A 138 17.89 0.60 0.86
CA ALA A 138 18.39 -0.66 1.39
C ALA A 138 17.64 -1.92 0.89
N GLY A 139 16.58 -1.76 0.10
CA GLY A 139 15.79 -2.87 -0.45
C GLY A 139 14.42 -3.09 0.21
N GLY A 140 14.03 -2.23 1.16
CA GLY A 140 12.74 -2.29 1.86
C GLY A 140 11.55 -1.73 1.08
N TRP A 141 11.75 -1.26 -0.15
CA TRP A 141 10.70 -0.65 -0.96
C TRP A 141 9.49 -1.56 -1.25
N PRO A 142 9.59 -2.92 -1.37
CA PRO A 142 8.40 -3.75 -1.48
C PRO A 142 7.52 -3.65 -0.23
N GLY A 143 8.14 -3.62 0.97
CA GLY A 143 7.43 -3.39 2.22
C GLY A 143 6.78 -2.01 2.30
N ALA A 144 7.45 -0.97 1.80
CA ALA A 144 6.90 0.38 1.70
C ALA A 144 5.66 0.44 0.79
N ILE A 145 5.70 -0.20 -0.37
CA ILE A 145 4.55 -0.28 -1.30
C ILE A 145 3.37 -1.00 -0.66
N LEU A 146 3.63 -2.13 0.02
CA LEU A 146 2.60 -2.85 0.76
C LEU A 146 1.99 -1.96 1.85
N ALA A 147 2.83 -1.26 2.62
CA ALA A 147 2.36 -0.35 3.65
C ALA A 147 1.51 0.79 3.07
N GLN A 148 1.95 1.45 2.01
CA GLN A 148 1.19 2.51 1.35
C GLN A 148 -0.17 2.01 0.84
N SER A 149 -0.21 0.78 0.30
CA SER A 149 -1.43 0.19 -0.25
C SER A 149 -2.39 -0.30 0.83
N PHE A 150 -1.91 -1.08 1.80
CA PHE A 150 -2.77 -1.69 2.82
C PHE A 150 -3.10 -0.74 3.97
N LEU A 151 -2.13 0.03 4.41
CA LEU A 151 -2.35 1.03 5.47
C LEU A 151 -2.93 2.33 4.90
N ARG A 152 -3.04 2.49 3.56
CA ARG A 152 -3.47 3.73 2.90
C ARG A 152 -2.67 4.93 3.40
N TYR A 153 -1.38 4.73 3.54
CA TYR A 153 -0.47 5.77 3.96
C TYR A 153 -0.31 6.79 2.85
N LYS A 154 -0.63 8.04 3.15
CA LYS A 154 -0.41 9.17 2.23
C LYS A 154 0.77 9.98 2.74
N PRO A 155 1.86 10.10 1.97
CA PRO A 155 2.96 10.99 2.32
C PRO A 155 2.47 12.43 2.46
N THR A 156 3.02 13.15 3.42
CA THR A 156 2.64 14.55 3.69
C THR A 156 3.33 15.51 2.74
N SER A 157 4.52 15.17 2.24
CA SER A 157 5.33 16.02 1.39
C SER A 157 5.18 15.70 -0.09
N ALA A 158 5.12 16.74 -0.93
CA ALA A 158 5.06 16.60 -2.39
C ALA A 158 6.35 15.98 -2.97
N SER A 159 7.48 16.19 -2.31
CA SER A 159 8.80 15.65 -2.71
C SER A 159 8.96 14.17 -2.40
N TYR A 160 8.14 13.61 -1.53
CA TYR A 160 8.26 12.22 -1.12
C TYR A 160 8.17 11.23 -2.29
N THR A 161 7.17 11.37 -3.13
CA THR A 161 6.90 10.44 -4.23
C THR A 161 8.06 10.37 -5.24
N PRO A 162 8.58 11.49 -5.78
CA PRO A 162 9.71 11.41 -6.72
C PRO A 162 10.98 10.84 -6.07
N VAL A 163 11.29 11.20 -4.82
CA VAL A 163 12.45 10.64 -4.11
C VAL A 163 12.29 9.14 -3.90
N PHE A 164 11.10 8.69 -3.48
CA PHE A 164 10.80 7.27 -3.33
C PHE A 164 11.07 6.47 -4.61
N TRP A 165 10.56 6.94 -5.76
CA TRP A 165 10.77 6.28 -7.04
C TRP A 165 12.25 6.28 -7.47
N THR A 166 12.97 7.36 -7.18
CA THR A 166 14.42 7.43 -7.44
C THR A 166 15.18 6.39 -6.63
N MET A 167 14.88 6.26 -5.32
CA MET A 167 15.52 5.25 -4.46
C MET A 167 15.19 3.82 -4.88
N LEU A 168 13.94 3.59 -5.31
CA LEU A 168 13.51 2.30 -5.84
C LEU A 168 14.30 1.92 -7.11
N VAL A 169 14.41 2.84 -8.07
CA VAL A 169 15.18 2.61 -9.31
C VAL A 169 16.64 2.37 -9.00
N ALA A 170 17.23 3.16 -8.10
CA ALA A 170 18.62 2.98 -7.67
C ALA A 170 18.84 1.59 -7.06
N ASN A 171 17.92 1.13 -6.19
CA ASN A 171 18.00 -0.20 -5.58
C ASN A 171 17.90 -1.32 -6.61
N ILE A 172 16.94 -1.26 -7.55
CA ILE A 172 16.83 -2.25 -8.64
C ILE A 172 18.08 -2.27 -9.49
N THR A 173 18.65 -1.11 -9.80
CA THR A 173 19.88 -1.00 -10.59
C THR A 173 21.07 -1.63 -9.85
N LEU A 174 21.21 -1.35 -8.55
CA LEU A 174 22.27 -1.97 -7.72
C LEU A 174 22.10 -3.49 -7.64
N PHE A 175 20.86 -3.97 -7.49
CA PHE A 175 20.59 -5.40 -7.51
C PHE A 175 20.92 -6.02 -8.85
N ALA A 176 20.51 -5.42 -9.96
CA ALA A 176 20.84 -5.89 -11.30
C ALA A 176 22.35 -5.92 -11.55
N TRP A 177 23.08 -4.89 -11.10
CA TRP A 177 24.55 -4.86 -11.17
C TRP A 177 25.19 -5.99 -10.34
N SER A 178 24.66 -6.29 -9.14
CA SER A 178 25.17 -7.38 -8.30
C SER A 178 25.04 -8.77 -8.95
N LEU A 179 24.16 -8.94 -9.92
CA LEU A 179 23.99 -10.18 -10.69
C LEU A 179 25.02 -10.33 -11.82
N THR A 180 25.72 -9.26 -12.20
CA THR A 180 26.79 -9.31 -13.20
C THR A 180 28.05 -10.00 -12.67
N GLY A 181 28.93 -10.44 -13.58
CA GLY A 181 30.19 -11.07 -13.19
C GLY A 181 31.06 -10.18 -12.29
N GLU A 182 31.17 -8.89 -12.66
CA GLU A 182 31.93 -7.89 -11.88
C GLU A 182 31.32 -7.66 -10.49
N GLY A 183 29.98 -7.59 -10.39
CA GLY A 183 29.28 -7.42 -9.13
C GLY A 183 29.48 -8.61 -8.19
N LYS A 184 29.42 -9.82 -8.73
CA LYS A 184 29.67 -11.07 -7.95
C LYS A 184 31.10 -11.14 -7.42
N GLU A 185 32.09 -10.80 -8.25
CA GLU A 185 33.51 -10.81 -7.85
C GLU A 185 33.78 -9.81 -6.73
N LYS A 186 33.23 -8.59 -6.82
CA LYS A 186 33.37 -7.58 -5.77
C LYS A 186 32.68 -7.99 -4.47
N LEU A 187 31.48 -8.57 -4.55
CA LEU A 187 30.77 -9.07 -3.36
C LEU A 187 31.53 -10.22 -2.69
N SER A 188 32.09 -11.16 -3.46
CA SER A 188 32.89 -12.26 -2.91
C SER A 188 34.20 -11.82 -2.28
N SER A 189 34.74 -10.66 -2.63
CA SER A 189 35.94 -10.08 -2.02
C SER A 189 35.68 -9.39 -0.67
N ILE A 190 34.42 -9.14 -0.32
CA ILE A 190 34.00 -8.46 0.94
C ILE A 190 33.55 -9.48 2.00
N THR A 191 33.17 -10.69 1.55
CA THR A 191 32.76 -11.81 2.41
C THR A 191 33.91 -12.77 2.64
#